data_6bc8c46f529049925fe1b9204e95cca8
#
_entry.id   6bc8c46f529049925fe1b9204e95cca8
#
_cell.length_a   1.000
_cell.length_b   1.000
_cell.length_c   1.000
_cell.angle_alpha   90.00
_cell.angle_beta   90.00
_cell.angle_gamma   90.00
#
_symmetry.space_group_name_H-M   'P 1'
#
loop_
_entity.id
_entity.type
_entity.pdbx_description
1 polymer ?
#
loop_
_entity_poly.entity_id
_entity_poly.type
_entity_poly.pdbx_seq_one_letter_code
_entity_poly.pdbx_strand_id
1 'polypeptide(L)'
;MTKIIIAIVLFVSSLVSAQNVNLTVKISGLKNDNGKVQVGLFNSKGDFLKKVYRGVSSEIKSNGAVVTFLNIPKGEYAISAYHDKNN
;
A
#
# COMPACT_ATOMS: atom_id res chain seq x y z
N MET A 1 -14.94 4.19 -18.35
CA MET A 1 -14.50 3.84 -17.16
C MET A 1 -13.06 4.12 -16.95
N THR A 2 -12.75 4.87 -16.03
CA THR A 2 -11.40 5.32 -15.91
C THR A 2 -10.85 4.91 -14.60
N LYS A 3 -9.81 4.16 -14.66
CA LYS A 3 -9.10 3.80 -13.48
C LYS A 3 -7.79 4.54 -13.51
N ILE A 4 -7.59 5.38 -12.54
CA ILE A 4 -6.34 6.08 -12.44
C ILE A 4 -5.45 5.29 -11.54
N ILE A 5 -4.35 4.86 -12.09
CA ILE A 5 -3.40 4.08 -11.35
C ILE A 5 -2.26 5.00 -10.98
N ILE A 6 -2.14 5.22 -9.68
CA ILE A 6 -0.98 5.90 -9.15
C ILE A 6 -0.18 4.84 -8.45
N ALA A 7 0.89 4.44 -9.05
CA ALA A 7 1.73 3.42 -8.48
C ALA A 7 2.84 4.09 -7.70
N ILE A 8 2.79 3.93 -6.40
CA ILE A 8 3.86 4.38 -5.53
C ILE A 8 4.60 3.13 -5.11
N VAL A 9 5.85 3.04 -5.49
CA VAL A 9 6.66 1.90 -5.13
C VAL A 9 7.65 2.35 -4.06
N LEU A 10 7.56 1.72 -2.91
CA LEU A 10 8.39 2.08 -1.79
C LEU A 10 9.03 0.82 -1.24
N PHE A 11 10.34 0.82 -1.11
CA PHE A 11 11.03 -0.29 -0.50
C PHE A 11 11.38 0.10 0.92
N VAL A 12 10.91 -0.70 1.86
CA VAL A 12 11.13 -0.44 3.27
C VAL A 12 12.02 -1.54 3.82
N SER A 13 13.13 -1.14 4.41
CA SER A 13 14.03 -2.07 5.04
C SER A 13 14.10 -1.80 6.52
N SER A 14 14.07 -2.84 7.31
CA SER A 14 14.23 -2.71 8.73
C SER A 14 15.54 -3.35 9.13
N LEU A 15 16.36 -2.60 9.86
CA LEU A 15 17.66 -3.09 10.27
C LEU A 15 17.69 -3.53 11.72
N VAL A 16 16.58 -3.46 12.41
CA VAL A 16 16.59 -3.69 13.84
C VAL A 16 16.16 -5.11 14.12
N SER A 17 16.42 -5.58 15.31
CA SER A 17 16.27 -6.94 15.72
C SER A 17 14.89 -7.52 15.44
N ALA A 18 14.74 -8.77 15.65
CA ALA A 18 13.76 -9.64 15.09
C ALA A 18 12.35 -9.51 15.63
N GLN A 19 11.75 -8.36 15.64
CA GLN A 19 10.38 -8.25 16.06
C GLN A 19 9.50 -7.79 14.92
N ASN A 20 8.23 -8.16 14.99
CA ASN A 20 7.29 -7.66 14.00
C ASN A 20 7.04 -6.19 14.21
N VAL A 21 6.73 -5.50 13.15
CA VAL A 21 6.51 -4.05 13.19
C VAL A 21 5.19 -3.73 12.54
N ASN A 22 4.71 -2.53 12.80
CA ASN A 22 3.55 -1.99 12.11
C ASN A 22 4.04 -1.02 11.05
N LEU A 23 3.54 -1.17 9.85
CA LEU A 23 3.94 -0.33 8.74
C LEU A 23 2.77 0.55 8.35
N THR A 24 2.96 1.86 8.44
CA THR A 24 1.93 2.83 8.08
C THR A 24 2.28 3.44 6.73
N VAL A 25 1.31 3.44 5.83
CA VAL A 25 1.48 3.98 4.49
C VAL A 25 0.54 5.16 4.34
N LYS A 26 1.09 6.31 4.00
CA LYS A 26 0.30 7.50 3.71
C LYS A 26 0.27 7.71 2.21
N ILE A 27 -0.93 7.93 1.71
CA ILE A 27 -1.14 8.18 0.28
C ILE A 27 -1.75 9.55 0.14
N SER A 28 -1.23 10.34 -0.78
CA SER A 28 -1.75 11.69 -1.01
C SER A 28 -1.78 11.96 -2.50
N GLY A 29 -2.41 13.08 -2.85
CA GLY A 29 -2.44 13.48 -4.25
C GLY A 29 -3.43 12.71 -5.10
N LEU A 30 -4.41 12.06 -4.47
CA LEU A 30 -5.46 11.42 -5.24
C LEU A 30 -6.37 12.47 -5.85
N LYS A 31 -7.01 12.11 -6.95
CA LYS A 31 -7.78 13.06 -7.72
C LYS A 31 -9.02 13.53 -6.99
N ASN A 32 -9.67 12.64 -6.27
CA ASN A 32 -10.89 12.95 -5.55
C ASN A 32 -11.09 11.88 -4.50
N ASP A 33 -12.20 11.99 -3.79
CA ASP A 33 -12.51 11.08 -2.70
C ASP A 33 -13.44 9.94 -3.14
N ASN A 34 -13.66 9.77 -4.42
CA ASN A 34 -14.57 8.73 -4.91
C ASN A 34 -13.88 7.38 -4.91
N GLY A 35 -14.63 6.35 -4.50
CA GLY A 35 -14.12 5.01 -4.54
C GLY A 35 -13.21 4.72 -3.36
N LYS A 36 -12.24 3.88 -3.59
CA LYS A 36 -11.32 3.45 -2.56
C LYS A 36 -9.91 3.41 -3.10
N VAL A 37 -8.95 3.40 -2.21
CA VAL A 37 -7.58 3.12 -2.60
C VAL A 37 -7.26 1.69 -2.19
N GLN A 38 -6.61 0.96 -3.08
CA GLN A 38 -6.19 -0.40 -2.85
C GLN A 38 -4.68 -0.38 -2.64
N VAL A 39 -4.25 -0.95 -1.54
CA VAL A 39 -2.83 -0.94 -1.18
C VAL A 39 -2.36 -2.37 -1.05
N GLY A 40 -1.29 -2.70 -1.74
CA GLY A 40 -0.71 -4.03 -1.69
C GLY A 40 0.70 -3.99 -1.14
N LEU A 41 1.01 -4.96 -0.31
CA LEU A 41 2.33 -5.13 0.27
C LEU A 41 2.93 -6.41 -0.33
N PHE A 42 4.15 -6.30 -0.82
CA PHE A 42 4.83 -7.41 -1.48
C PHE A 42 6.13 -7.67 -0.74
N ASN A 43 6.40 -8.94 -0.49
CA ASN A 43 7.56 -9.29 0.31
C ASN A 43 8.71 -9.89 -0.51
N SER A 44 8.62 -9.82 -1.82
CA SER A 44 9.75 -10.20 -2.66
C SER A 44 9.65 -9.47 -3.99
N LYS A 45 10.80 -9.22 -4.58
CA LYS A 45 10.83 -8.53 -5.86
C LYS A 45 10.22 -9.37 -6.97
N GLY A 46 10.38 -10.66 -6.90
CA GLY A 46 9.82 -11.54 -7.91
C GLY A 46 8.31 -11.58 -7.90
N ASP A 47 7.70 -11.30 -6.77
CA ASP A 47 6.26 -11.32 -6.63
C ASP A 47 5.62 -9.93 -6.77
N PHE A 48 6.43 -8.90 -6.97
CA PHE A 48 5.90 -7.54 -7.03
C PHE A 48 4.90 -7.41 -8.18
N LEU A 49 3.71 -6.94 -7.83
CA LEU A 49 2.59 -6.78 -8.74
C LEU A 49 2.05 -8.10 -9.28
N LYS A 50 2.57 -9.22 -8.80
CA LYS A 50 2.09 -10.53 -9.21
C LYS A 50 1.38 -11.24 -8.09
N LYS A 51 1.97 -11.23 -6.90
CA LYS A 51 1.40 -11.96 -5.80
C LYS A 51 1.49 -11.12 -4.54
N VAL A 52 0.37 -10.60 -4.11
CA VAL A 52 0.32 -9.74 -2.95
C VAL A 52 0.51 -10.57 -1.68
N TYR A 53 1.34 -10.06 -0.79
CA TYR A 53 1.55 -10.67 0.50
C TYR A 53 0.44 -10.26 1.48
N ARG A 54 0.14 -8.96 1.53
CA ARG A 54 -0.98 -8.44 2.29
C ARG A 54 -1.62 -7.32 1.50
N GLY A 55 -2.92 -7.20 1.57
CA GLY A 55 -3.63 -6.15 0.89
C GLY A 55 -4.65 -5.50 1.80
N VAL A 56 -4.91 -4.23 1.58
CA VAL A 56 -5.90 -3.51 2.34
C VAL A 56 -6.52 -2.46 1.45
N SER A 57 -7.82 -2.21 1.67
CA SER A 57 -8.54 -1.13 1.00
C SER A 57 -8.85 -0.06 2.02
N SER A 58 -8.87 1.17 1.59
CA SER A 58 -9.19 2.27 2.47
C SER A 58 -10.08 3.27 1.76
N GLU A 59 -10.94 3.91 2.52
CA GLU A 59 -11.68 5.05 2.02
C GLU A 59 -10.73 6.22 1.86
N ILE A 60 -11.17 7.15 1.03
CA ILE A 60 -10.35 8.31 0.69
C ILE A 60 -10.95 9.53 1.35
N LYS A 61 -10.12 10.30 2.03
CA LYS A 61 -10.53 11.56 2.64
C LYS A 61 -9.51 12.62 2.30
N SER A 62 -9.99 13.77 1.90
CA SER A 62 -9.12 14.90 1.54
C SER A 62 -8.07 14.49 0.52
N ASN A 63 -8.50 13.67 -0.45
CA ASN A 63 -7.67 13.20 -1.55
C ASN A 63 -6.48 12.37 -1.07
N GLY A 64 -6.65 11.68 0.03
CA GLY A 64 -5.59 10.85 0.55
C GLY A 64 -6.12 9.71 1.40
N ALA A 65 -5.22 8.89 1.87
CA ALA A 65 -5.58 7.75 2.71
C ALA A 65 -4.38 7.38 3.58
N VAL A 66 -4.68 6.74 4.68
CA VAL A 66 -3.65 6.20 5.56
C VAL A 66 -4.04 4.76 5.88
N VAL A 67 -3.13 3.84 5.64
CA VAL A 67 -3.37 2.44 5.98
C VAL A 67 -2.21 1.94 6.82
N THR A 68 -2.49 0.97 7.66
CA THR A 68 -1.47 0.37 8.50
C THR A 68 -1.53 -1.13 8.35
N PHE A 69 -0.39 -1.72 8.07
CA PHE A 69 -0.23 -3.17 8.09
C PHE A 69 0.34 -3.54 9.44
N LEU A 70 -0.41 -4.36 10.17
CA LEU A 70 -0.03 -4.71 11.53
C LEU A 70 0.79 -5.96 11.56
N ASN A 71 1.73 -5.99 12.46
CA ASN A 71 2.42 -7.22 12.81
C ASN A 71 3.17 -7.83 11.62
N ILE A 72 3.90 -7.01 10.92
CA ILE A 72 4.64 -7.43 9.73
C ILE A 72 6.02 -7.90 10.16
N PRO A 73 6.47 -9.09 9.75
CA PRO A 73 7.83 -9.51 10.04
C PRO A 73 8.80 -8.54 9.42
N LYS A 74 9.92 -8.33 10.07
CA LYS A 74 10.93 -7.45 9.54
C LYS A 74 11.48 -8.00 8.24
N GLY A 75 11.82 -7.10 7.33
CA GLY A 75 12.34 -7.49 6.04
C GLY A 75 12.21 -6.36 5.06
N GLU A 76 12.42 -6.68 3.81
CA GLU A 76 12.25 -5.74 2.70
C GLU A 76 10.89 -5.94 2.08
N TYR A 77 10.22 -4.82 1.82
CA TYR A 77 8.88 -4.87 1.23
C TYR A 77 8.75 -3.82 0.15
N ALA A 78 7.91 -4.10 -0.81
CA ALA A 78 7.50 -3.12 -1.80
C ALA A 78 6.02 -2.84 -1.61
N ILE A 79 5.60 -1.62 -1.86
CA ILE A 79 4.23 -1.19 -1.67
C ILE A 79 3.71 -0.65 -2.98
N SER A 80 2.50 -1.06 -3.32
CA SER A 80 1.80 -0.55 -4.49
C SER A 80 0.44 -0.03 -4.03
N ALA A 81 0.04 1.10 -4.55
CA ALA A 81 -1.26 1.67 -4.24
C ALA A 81 -1.88 2.19 -5.51
N TYR A 82 -3.19 2.01 -5.64
CA TYR A 82 -3.88 2.59 -6.76
C TYR A 82 -5.29 3.02 -6.33
N HIS A 83 -5.81 3.97 -7.07
CA HIS A 83 -7.11 4.55 -6.82
C HIS A 83 -8.15 3.82 -7.67
N ASP A 84 -9.07 3.16 -6.99
CA ASP A 84 -10.13 2.41 -7.65
C ASP A 84 -11.43 3.19 -7.51
N LYS A 85 -11.78 3.92 -8.55
CA LYS A 85 -12.92 4.83 -8.49
C LYS A 85 -14.26 4.12 -8.55
N ASN A 86 -14.28 2.91 -9.03
CA ASN A 86 -15.53 2.20 -9.22
C ASN A 86 -15.86 1.27 -8.09
N ASN A 87 -15.19 1.41 -6.99
CA ASN A 87 -15.39 0.44 -5.94
C ASN A 87 -15.73 1.05 -4.62
#